data_d41fa0dab236465236d5919f4ec14ac1
#
_entry.id   d41fa0dab236465236d5919f4ec14ac1
#
_cell.length_a   1.000
_cell.length_b   1.000
_cell.length_c   1.000
_cell.angle_alpha   90.00
_cell.angle_beta   90.00
_cell.angle_gamma   90.00
#
_symmetry.space_group_name_H-M   'P 1'
#
loop_
_entity.id
_entity.type
_entity.pdbx_description
1 polymer ?
#
loop_
_entity_poly.entity_id
_entity_poly.type
_entity_poly.pdbx_seq_one_letter_code
_entity_poly.pdbx_strand_id
1 'polypeptide(L)'
;MKYDRIEGINKDISKLVIGCDNQDDINEASKLWDHWIEVGGNIFDTAFIYGGGNHEKVFGEWLKNNNRQDILILGKGAHSPECNPEAISKQLSISLERMNTDYVDIYIMHRDNTDYPIDEFMDVLNQEKEKGRIKIFGGSNWTIQRFKEANEWAEKNNKQEMSILNNNLALAKMIKPLWSGCLSSNTEDILAYLNSSQKSHMSWSSQARGYFLPDNITQEIEDKITKAETYRAPGENSSGPISCYDSEDNRERKKRAMELAEKK
;
A
#
# COMPACT_ATOMS: atom_id res chain seq x y z
N MET A 1 -18.56 7.34 -5.84
CA MET A 1 -17.44 6.38 -5.81
C MET A 1 -17.61 5.35 -6.93
N LYS A 2 -16.52 4.83 -7.52
CA LYS A 2 -16.53 3.66 -8.42
C LYS A 2 -16.00 2.45 -7.65
N TYR A 3 -16.49 1.27 -7.98
CA TYR A 3 -16.14 0.02 -7.30
C TYR A 3 -15.61 -1.02 -8.28
N ASP A 4 -14.93 -2.02 -7.74
CA ASP A 4 -14.47 -3.21 -8.45
C ASP A 4 -14.53 -4.43 -7.52
N ARG A 5 -14.23 -5.62 -8.04
CA ARG A 5 -14.16 -6.85 -7.26
C ARG A 5 -12.79 -7.46 -7.33
N ILE A 6 -12.36 -8.03 -6.21
CA ILE A 6 -11.14 -8.83 -6.13
C ILE A 6 -11.55 -10.23 -5.65
N GLU A 7 -11.08 -11.24 -6.34
CA GLU A 7 -11.34 -12.63 -5.97
C GLU A 7 -10.89 -12.90 -4.52
N GLY A 8 -11.74 -13.59 -3.75
CA GLY A 8 -11.52 -13.84 -2.32
C GLY A 8 -12.05 -12.74 -1.40
N ILE A 9 -12.56 -11.62 -1.91
CA ILE A 9 -13.26 -10.58 -1.15
C ILE A 9 -14.73 -10.55 -1.57
N ASN A 10 -15.63 -10.87 -0.63
CA ASN A 10 -17.07 -10.95 -0.89
C ASN A 10 -17.78 -9.59 -0.88
N LYS A 11 -17.10 -8.53 -1.26
CA LYS A 11 -17.62 -7.17 -1.31
C LYS A 11 -17.07 -6.41 -2.51
N ASP A 12 -17.84 -5.43 -2.95
CA ASP A 12 -17.36 -4.42 -3.86
C ASP A 12 -16.34 -3.52 -3.14
N ILE A 13 -15.21 -3.26 -3.75
CA ILE A 13 -14.10 -2.47 -3.21
C ILE A 13 -14.08 -1.13 -3.94
N SER A 14 -14.03 -0.02 -3.21
CA SER A 14 -13.87 1.30 -3.82
C SER A 14 -12.54 1.36 -4.58
N LYS A 15 -12.57 1.88 -5.83
CA LYS A 15 -11.36 2.00 -6.68
C LYS A 15 -10.32 2.99 -6.14
N LEU A 16 -10.71 3.80 -5.18
CA LEU A 16 -9.81 4.61 -4.38
C LEU A 16 -9.65 3.97 -3.00
N VAL A 17 -8.47 4.07 -2.45
CA VAL A 17 -8.10 3.56 -1.12
C VAL A 17 -7.59 4.74 -0.30
N ILE A 18 -8.07 4.88 0.95
CA ILE A 18 -7.56 5.92 1.83
C ILE A 18 -6.41 5.38 2.68
N GLY A 19 -5.32 6.14 2.78
CA GLY A 19 -4.21 5.82 3.67
C GLY A 19 -4.48 6.28 5.10
N CYS A 20 -4.10 5.45 6.07
CA CYS A 20 -4.12 5.77 7.49
C CYS A 20 -2.76 6.30 7.99
N ASP A 21 -1.79 6.51 7.09
CA ASP A 21 -0.51 7.11 7.45
C ASP A 21 -0.67 8.58 7.86
N ASN A 22 0.18 9.05 8.78
CA ASN A 22 0.15 10.42 9.32
C ASN A 22 -1.15 10.80 10.06
N GLN A 23 -1.88 9.84 10.61
CA GLN A 23 -3.09 10.05 11.40
C GLN A 23 -2.81 9.76 12.87
N ASP A 24 -2.26 10.75 13.58
CA ASP A 24 -1.85 10.62 14.99
C ASP A 24 -2.93 11.07 15.99
N ASP A 25 -3.89 11.88 15.55
CA ASP A 25 -4.99 12.41 16.39
C ASP A 25 -6.33 11.83 15.95
N ILE A 26 -7.06 11.23 16.89
CA ILE A 26 -8.33 10.56 16.63
C ILE A 26 -9.42 11.53 16.13
N ASN A 27 -9.44 12.78 16.61
CA ASN A 27 -10.48 13.74 16.24
C ASN A 27 -10.29 14.19 14.76
N GLU A 28 -9.05 14.40 14.33
CA GLU A 28 -8.77 14.76 12.94
C GLU A 28 -8.90 13.55 12.02
N ALA A 29 -8.42 12.40 12.44
CA ALA A 29 -8.54 11.15 11.69
C ALA A 29 -10.00 10.76 11.46
N SER A 30 -10.86 10.86 12.51
CA SER A 30 -12.28 10.53 12.41
C SER A 30 -13.00 11.40 11.37
N LYS A 31 -12.75 12.72 11.36
CA LYS A 31 -13.35 13.61 10.34
C LYS A 31 -13.04 13.17 8.91
N LEU A 32 -11.77 12.77 8.68
CA LEU A 32 -11.33 12.30 7.38
C LEU A 32 -11.96 10.94 7.02
N TRP A 33 -11.97 10.00 7.95
CA TRP A 33 -12.45 8.63 7.71
C TRP A 33 -13.98 8.56 7.65
N ASP A 34 -14.69 9.35 8.45
CA ASP A 34 -16.16 9.47 8.37
C ASP A 34 -16.57 10.06 7.02
N HIS A 35 -15.91 11.14 6.60
CA HIS A 35 -16.15 11.69 5.27
C HIS A 35 -15.81 10.69 4.15
N TRP A 36 -14.74 9.91 4.31
CA TRP A 36 -14.41 8.84 3.37
C TRP A 36 -15.56 7.83 3.19
N ILE A 37 -16.17 7.41 4.29
CA ILE A 37 -17.35 6.53 4.26
C ILE A 37 -18.55 7.23 3.60
N GLU A 38 -18.82 8.50 3.95
CA GLU A 38 -19.94 9.28 3.40
C GLU A 38 -19.87 9.39 1.86
N VAL A 39 -18.68 9.56 1.29
CA VAL A 39 -18.51 9.62 -0.16
C VAL A 39 -18.44 8.24 -0.83
N GLY A 40 -18.65 7.18 -0.06
CA GLY A 40 -18.74 5.80 -0.52
C GLY A 40 -17.42 5.05 -0.58
N GLY A 41 -16.36 5.55 0.05
CA GLY A 41 -15.12 4.79 0.25
C GLY A 41 -15.32 3.70 1.31
N ASN A 42 -14.67 2.55 1.16
CA ASN A 42 -14.84 1.44 2.11
C ASN A 42 -13.56 0.67 2.43
N ILE A 43 -12.43 1.06 1.87
CA ILE A 43 -11.15 0.40 2.10
C ILE A 43 -10.10 1.38 2.67
N PHE A 44 -9.38 0.90 3.68
CA PHE A 44 -8.39 1.65 4.46
C PHE A 44 -7.04 0.93 4.40
N ASP A 45 -5.99 1.67 4.07
CA ASP A 45 -4.62 1.17 3.96
C ASP A 45 -3.81 1.57 5.20
N THR A 46 -3.33 0.60 5.94
CA THR A 46 -2.47 0.81 7.12
C THR A 46 -1.25 -0.10 7.11
N ALA A 47 -0.33 0.10 8.03
CA ALA A 47 0.84 -0.76 8.18
C ALA A 47 1.34 -0.82 9.62
N PHE A 48 1.91 -1.96 9.99
CA PHE A 48 2.53 -2.23 11.30
C PHE A 48 3.51 -1.14 11.73
N ILE A 49 4.29 -0.60 10.78
CA ILE A 49 5.35 0.38 11.06
C ILE A 49 4.86 1.84 11.09
N TYR A 50 3.64 2.14 10.61
CA TYR A 50 3.18 3.52 10.51
C TYR A 50 3.07 4.19 11.88
N GLY A 51 3.75 5.34 12.04
CA GLY A 51 3.83 6.05 13.31
C GLY A 51 4.33 5.19 14.49
N GLY A 52 5.22 4.20 14.23
CA GLY A 52 5.64 3.24 15.26
C GLY A 52 4.50 2.37 15.80
N GLY A 53 3.42 2.24 15.04
CA GLY A 53 2.21 1.51 15.40
C GLY A 53 1.11 2.37 16.03
N ASN A 54 1.33 3.68 16.18
CA ASN A 54 0.32 4.59 16.69
C ASN A 54 -0.86 4.73 15.71
N HIS A 55 -0.60 4.78 14.41
CA HIS A 55 -1.67 4.93 13.40
C HIS A 55 -2.64 3.74 13.41
N GLU A 56 -2.16 2.51 13.63
CA GLU A 56 -3.04 1.35 13.82
C GLU A 56 -3.89 1.45 15.10
N LYS A 57 -3.34 2.02 16.19
CA LYS A 57 -4.11 2.24 17.42
C LYS A 57 -5.19 3.29 17.24
N VAL A 58 -4.89 4.41 16.61
CA VAL A 58 -5.86 5.48 16.28
C VAL A 58 -6.96 4.93 15.37
N PHE A 59 -6.59 4.13 14.35
CA PHE A 59 -7.55 3.47 13.48
C PHE A 59 -8.42 2.47 14.24
N GLY A 60 -7.84 1.68 15.15
CA GLY A 60 -8.56 0.74 15.99
C GLY A 60 -9.55 1.42 16.95
N GLU A 61 -9.22 2.61 17.44
CA GLU A 61 -10.15 3.41 18.26
C GLU A 61 -11.35 3.90 17.45
N TRP A 62 -11.12 4.41 16.25
CA TRP A 62 -12.18 4.79 15.33
C TRP A 62 -13.05 3.58 14.94
N LEU A 63 -12.42 2.43 14.68
CA LEU A 63 -13.09 1.21 14.23
C LEU A 63 -14.12 0.68 15.26
N LYS A 64 -13.92 0.92 16.58
CA LYS A 64 -14.86 0.53 17.63
C LYS A 64 -16.26 1.13 17.45
N ASN A 65 -16.35 2.31 16.85
CA ASN A 65 -17.60 3.02 16.62
C ASN A 65 -18.21 2.75 15.25
N ASN A 66 -17.59 1.86 14.46
CA ASN A 66 -17.98 1.56 13.10
C ASN A 66 -18.28 0.06 12.93
N ASN A 67 -19.18 -0.28 12.02
CA ASN A 67 -19.46 -1.68 11.74
C ASN A 67 -18.29 -2.29 10.96
N ARG A 68 -17.52 -3.17 11.61
CA ARG A 68 -16.37 -3.87 11.00
C ARG A 68 -16.72 -4.55 9.67
N GLN A 69 -17.97 -5.03 9.55
CA GLN A 69 -18.42 -5.71 8.34
C GLN A 69 -18.49 -4.78 7.13
N ASP A 70 -18.65 -3.48 7.29
CA ASP A 70 -18.76 -2.52 6.17
C ASP A 70 -17.39 -1.98 5.73
N ILE A 71 -16.36 -2.25 6.51
CA ILE A 71 -15.01 -1.75 6.32
C ILE A 71 -14.09 -2.85 5.79
N LEU A 72 -13.29 -2.52 4.79
CA LEU A 72 -12.20 -3.35 4.28
C LEU A 72 -10.87 -2.79 4.79
N ILE A 73 -10.04 -3.66 5.35
CA ILE A 73 -8.72 -3.29 5.88
C ILE A 73 -7.64 -3.95 5.01
N LEU A 74 -6.78 -3.11 4.45
CA LEU A 74 -5.50 -3.51 3.89
C LEU A 74 -4.43 -3.21 4.94
N GLY A 75 -3.95 -4.25 5.61
CA GLY A 75 -2.87 -4.18 6.58
C GLY A 75 -1.54 -4.62 5.96
N LYS A 76 -0.43 -4.04 6.41
CA LYS A 76 0.91 -4.40 5.94
C LYS A 76 1.84 -4.72 7.11
N GLY A 77 2.70 -5.74 6.91
CA GLY A 77 3.77 -6.09 7.82
C GLY A 77 4.99 -6.64 7.08
N ALA A 78 5.94 -7.21 7.78
CA ALA A 78 7.20 -7.70 7.24
C ALA A 78 7.96 -6.61 6.45
N HIS A 79 8.24 -5.48 7.12
CA HIS A 79 9.09 -4.40 6.60
C HIS A 79 10.54 -4.63 7.05
N SER A 80 11.49 -4.24 6.22
CA SER A 80 12.92 -4.26 6.59
C SER A 80 13.19 -3.43 7.87
N PRO A 81 14.08 -3.86 8.77
CA PRO A 81 14.93 -5.06 8.68
C PRO A 81 14.23 -6.38 9.05
N GLU A 82 13.03 -6.36 9.60
CA GLU A 82 12.29 -7.55 10.06
C GLU A 82 11.41 -8.15 8.94
N CYS A 83 11.95 -8.25 7.72
CA CYS A 83 11.27 -8.90 6.60
C CYS A 83 11.68 -10.38 6.54
N ASN A 84 10.97 -11.22 7.29
CA ASN A 84 11.17 -12.66 7.34
C ASN A 84 9.84 -13.38 7.60
N PRO A 85 9.75 -14.70 7.38
CA PRO A 85 8.50 -15.46 7.55
C PRO A 85 7.88 -15.34 8.95
N GLU A 86 8.70 -15.40 10.00
CA GLU A 86 8.23 -15.30 11.40
C GLU A 86 7.60 -13.93 11.68
N ALA A 87 8.14 -12.86 11.12
CA ALA A 87 7.63 -11.51 11.29
C ALA A 87 6.19 -11.35 10.80
N ILE A 88 5.76 -12.09 9.77
CA ILE A 88 4.40 -12.04 9.24
C ILE A 88 3.38 -12.33 10.36
N SER A 89 3.45 -13.50 10.97
CA SER A 89 2.52 -13.93 12.01
C SER A 89 2.59 -13.07 13.27
N LYS A 90 3.81 -12.71 13.69
CA LYS A 90 4.08 -11.90 14.87
C LYS A 90 3.52 -10.49 14.72
N GLN A 91 3.87 -9.81 13.64
CA GLN A 91 3.43 -8.43 13.39
C GLN A 91 1.94 -8.37 13.10
N LEU A 92 1.37 -9.34 12.36
CA LEU A 92 -0.08 -9.43 12.15
C LEU A 92 -0.82 -9.55 13.48
N SER A 93 -0.36 -10.38 14.42
CA SER A 93 -0.99 -10.50 15.74
C SER A 93 -1.02 -9.16 16.50
N ILE A 94 0.08 -8.42 16.47
CA ILE A 94 0.18 -7.10 17.10
C ILE A 94 -0.73 -6.07 16.39
N SER A 95 -0.76 -6.09 15.05
CA SER A 95 -1.62 -5.21 14.26
C SER A 95 -3.10 -5.44 14.53
N LEU A 96 -3.53 -6.70 14.62
CA LEU A 96 -4.92 -7.06 14.96
C LEU A 96 -5.29 -6.57 16.35
N GLU A 97 -4.40 -6.73 17.35
CA GLU A 97 -4.60 -6.20 18.70
C GLU A 97 -4.72 -4.66 18.68
N ARG A 98 -3.80 -3.94 18.01
CA ARG A 98 -3.82 -2.48 17.89
C ARG A 98 -5.10 -1.96 17.24
N MET A 99 -5.56 -2.64 16.19
CA MET A 99 -6.76 -2.28 15.46
C MET A 99 -8.06 -2.81 16.09
N ASN A 100 -7.97 -3.58 17.18
CA ASN A 100 -9.13 -4.18 17.85
C ASN A 100 -10.03 -4.96 16.87
N THR A 101 -9.44 -5.85 16.08
CA THR A 101 -10.13 -6.69 15.08
C THR A 101 -9.48 -8.06 15.01
N ASP A 102 -10.24 -9.08 14.63
CA ASP A 102 -9.77 -10.46 14.52
C ASP A 102 -9.11 -10.77 13.15
N TYR A 103 -9.33 -9.91 12.15
CA TYR A 103 -8.82 -10.12 10.81
C TYR A 103 -8.61 -8.81 10.03
N VAL A 104 -7.74 -8.87 9.03
CA VAL A 104 -7.69 -7.91 7.92
C VAL A 104 -8.20 -8.58 6.65
N ASP A 105 -8.80 -7.79 5.76
CA ASP A 105 -9.34 -8.34 4.50
C ASP A 105 -8.20 -8.61 3.51
N ILE A 106 -7.22 -7.75 3.48
CA ILE A 106 -6.04 -7.83 2.60
C ILE A 106 -4.80 -7.69 3.47
N TYR A 107 -3.87 -8.65 3.37
CA TYR A 107 -2.56 -8.54 4.00
C TYR A 107 -1.48 -8.38 2.94
N ILE A 108 -0.66 -7.37 3.07
CA ILE A 108 0.44 -7.09 2.14
C ILE A 108 1.77 -7.24 2.85
N MET A 109 2.66 -8.08 2.34
CA MET A 109 4.06 -8.01 2.72
C MET A 109 4.62 -6.65 2.30
N HIS A 110 5.10 -5.86 3.27
CA HIS A 110 5.50 -4.46 3.02
C HIS A 110 6.80 -4.35 2.21
N ARG A 111 7.63 -5.39 2.27
CA ARG A 111 8.87 -5.57 1.50
C ARG A 111 9.02 -7.03 1.07
N ASP A 112 9.92 -7.28 0.14
CA ASP A 112 10.48 -8.61 -0.13
C ASP A 112 11.85 -8.74 0.54
N ASN A 113 12.26 -9.98 0.81
CA ASN A 113 13.60 -10.32 1.24
C ASN A 113 14.05 -11.60 0.52
N THR A 114 14.92 -11.45 -0.45
CA THR A 114 15.41 -12.55 -1.29
C THR A 114 16.40 -13.48 -0.58
N ASP A 115 16.81 -13.16 0.66
CA ASP A 115 17.61 -14.06 1.49
C ASP A 115 16.80 -15.26 2.01
N TYR A 116 15.45 -15.18 1.92
CA TYR A 116 14.54 -16.25 2.26
C TYR A 116 13.92 -16.90 1.02
N PRO A 117 13.81 -18.24 0.99
CA PRO A 117 13.06 -18.96 -0.03
C PRO A 117 11.60 -18.47 -0.10
N ILE A 118 11.02 -18.50 -1.30
CA ILE A 118 9.66 -18.00 -1.50
C ILE A 118 8.60 -18.85 -0.79
N ASP A 119 8.81 -20.14 -0.73
CA ASP A 119 7.92 -21.10 -0.07
C ASP A 119 7.71 -20.80 1.40
N GLU A 120 8.75 -20.38 2.13
CA GLU A 120 8.63 -20.03 3.54
C GLU A 120 7.65 -18.86 3.76
N PHE A 121 7.69 -17.82 2.93
CA PHE A 121 6.72 -16.72 2.99
C PHE A 121 5.31 -17.17 2.60
N MET A 122 5.20 -17.93 1.51
CA MET A 122 3.92 -18.38 1.00
C MET A 122 3.22 -19.37 1.95
N ASP A 123 3.97 -20.22 2.62
CA ASP A 123 3.44 -21.14 3.64
C ASP A 123 2.84 -20.37 4.82
N VAL A 124 3.56 -19.38 5.37
CA VAL A 124 3.05 -18.56 6.48
C VAL A 124 1.81 -17.76 6.08
N LEU A 125 1.82 -17.13 4.90
CA LEU A 125 0.66 -16.37 4.40
C LEU A 125 -0.57 -17.27 4.24
N ASN A 126 -0.40 -18.47 3.71
CA ASN A 126 -1.48 -19.45 3.58
C ASN A 126 -1.97 -19.95 4.95
N GLN A 127 -1.08 -20.19 5.92
CA GLN A 127 -1.46 -20.54 7.29
C GLN A 127 -2.29 -19.43 7.96
N GLU A 128 -1.93 -18.16 7.77
CA GLU A 128 -2.69 -17.03 8.32
C GLU A 128 -4.08 -16.90 7.69
N LYS A 129 -4.18 -17.21 6.39
CA LYS A 129 -5.47 -17.33 5.71
C LYS A 129 -6.31 -18.50 6.24
N GLU A 130 -5.72 -19.67 6.41
CA GLU A 130 -6.40 -20.85 6.97
C GLU A 130 -6.92 -20.60 8.41
N LYS A 131 -6.22 -19.80 9.21
CA LYS A 131 -6.66 -19.30 10.52
C LYS A 131 -7.76 -18.24 10.44
N GLY A 132 -8.10 -17.74 9.25
CA GLY A 132 -9.10 -16.70 9.04
C GLY A 132 -8.65 -15.29 9.42
N ARG A 133 -7.37 -15.07 9.70
CA ARG A 133 -6.83 -13.77 10.09
C ARG A 133 -6.57 -12.83 8.90
N ILE A 134 -6.46 -13.38 7.70
CA ILE A 134 -6.39 -12.65 6.43
C ILE A 134 -7.29 -13.35 5.41
N LYS A 135 -7.91 -12.61 4.47
CA LYS A 135 -8.73 -13.22 3.42
C LYS A 135 -7.91 -13.47 2.15
N ILE A 136 -7.21 -12.45 1.71
CA ILE A 136 -6.26 -12.51 0.59
C ILE A 136 -4.96 -11.78 0.96
N PHE A 137 -3.93 -12.01 0.17
CA PHE A 137 -2.63 -11.38 0.42
C PHE A 137 -1.89 -11.01 -0.87
N GLY A 138 -0.82 -10.25 -0.72
CA GLY A 138 0.03 -9.80 -1.82
C GLY A 138 1.36 -9.23 -1.34
N GLY A 139 2.08 -8.59 -2.26
CA GLY A 139 3.39 -8.01 -2.00
C GLY A 139 3.50 -6.55 -2.41
N SER A 140 4.15 -5.74 -1.58
CA SER A 140 4.50 -4.35 -1.84
C SER A 140 6.00 -4.24 -2.10
N ASN A 141 6.34 -3.49 -3.15
CA ASN A 141 7.73 -3.34 -3.57
C ASN A 141 8.40 -4.67 -3.96
N TRP A 142 7.61 -5.54 -4.58
CA TRP A 142 8.07 -6.80 -5.13
C TRP A 142 8.44 -6.66 -6.60
N THR A 143 9.51 -7.33 -7.02
CA THR A 143 9.81 -7.47 -8.44
C THR A 143 8.76 -8.36 -9.10
N ILE A 144 8.50 -8.14 -10.39
CA ILE A 144 7.54 -8.99 -11.11
C ILE A 144 8.00 -10.44 -11.18
N GLN A 145 9.31 -10.67 -11.22
CA GLN A 145 9.87 -12.01 -11.22
C GLN A 145 9.53 -12.74 -9.91
N ARG A 146 9.78 -12.09 -8.77
CA ARG A 146 9.51 -12.67 -7.45
C ARG A 146 8.01 -12.90 -7.21
N PHE A 147 7.17 -11.99 -7.71
CA PHE A 147 5.71 -12.15 -7.66
C PHE A 147 5.22 -13.35 -8.48
N LYS A 148 5.82 -13.59 -9.66
CA LYS A 148 5.54 -14.77 -10.47
C LYS A 148 6.00 -16.06 -9.78
N GLU A 149 7.21 -16.09 -9.23
CA GLU A 149 7.72 -17.24 -8.47
C GLU A 149 6.79 -17.65 -7.34
N ALA A 150 6.27 -16.66 -6.58
CA ALA A 150 5.30 -16.90 -5.51
C ALA A 150 4.01 -17.57 -6.04
N ASN A 151 3.50 -17.08 -7.15
CA ASN A 151 2.26 -17.60 -7.74
C ASN A 151 2.45 -18.98 -8.41
N GLU A 152 3.57 -19.20 -9.09
CA GLU A 152 3.93 -20.51 -9.61
C GLU A 152 4.10 -21.56 -8.51
N TRP A 153 4.70 -21.16 -7.38
CA TRP A 153 4.80 -22.04 -6.22
C TRP A 153 3.41 -22.39 -5.66
N ALA A 154 2.54 -21.38 -5.51
CA ALA A 154 1.19 -21.57 -5.00
C ALA A 154 0.37 -22.51 -5.90
N GLU A 155 0.41 -22.31 -7.22
CA GLU A 155 -0.25 -23.19 -8.20
C GLU A 155 0.23 -24.63 -8.08
N LYS A 156 1.54 -24.87 -8.05
CA LYS A 156 2.14 -26.22 -7.92
C LYS A 156 1.76 -26.92 -6.62
N ASN A 157 1.48 -26.18 -5.55
CA ASN A 157 1.17 -26.71 -4.23
C ASN A 157 -0.32 -26.64 -3.86
N ASN A 158 -1.21 -26.26 -4.81
CA ASN A 158 -2.64 -26.05 -4.58
C ASN A 158 -2.91 -25.11 -3.40
N LYS A 159 -2.15 -24.02 -3.31
CA LYS A 159 -2.26 -22.98 -2.29
C LYS A 159 -2.81 -21.69 -2.89
N GLN A 160 -3.23 -20.78 -2.02
CA GLN A 160 -3.65 -19.44 -2.43
C GLN A 160 -2.48 -18.68 -3.04
N GLU A 161 -2.70 -18.11 -4.20
CA GLU A 161 -1.77 -17.19 -4.87
C GLU A 161 -1.79 -15.79 -4.24
N MET A 162 -0.73 -15.04 -4.45
CA MET A 162 -0.77 -13.58 -4.23
C MET A 162 -1.76 -12.94 -5.19
N SER A 163 -2.76 -12.25 -4.66
CA SER A 163 -3.82 -11.62 -5.44
C SER A 163 -3.48 -10.19 -5.85
N ILE A 164 -2.57 -9.54 -5.14
CA ILE A 164 -2.33 -8.09 -5.26
C ILE A 164 -0.84 -7.79 -5.34
N LEU A 165 -0.47 -7.02 -6.36
CA LEU A 165 0.81 -6.31 -6.41
C LEU A 165 0.59 -4.85 -5.95
N ASN A 166 1.29 -4.46 -4.88
CA ASN A 166 1.17 -3.15 -4.25
C ASN A 166 2.46 -2.34 -4.42
N ASN A 167 2.80 -1.98 -5.65
CA ASN A 167 3.95 -1.14 -5.97
C ASN A 167 3.53 0.30 -6.28
N ASN A 168 4.47 1.22 -6.33
CA ASN A 168 4.20 2.57 -6.82
C ASN A 168 3.67 2.53 -8.26
N LEU A 169 2.64 3.30 -8.53
CA LEU A 169 2.22 3.64 -9.88
C LEU A 169 1.49 4.98 -9.86
N ALA A 170 1.99 5.93 -10.61
CA ALA A 170 1.42 7.25 -10.76
C ALA A 170 1.44 7.69 -12.21
N LEU A 171 0.73 8.78 -12.52
CA LEU A 171 0.80 9.40 -13.84
C LEU A 171 2.21 9.89 -14.16
N ALA A 172 2.98 10.35 -13.16
CA ALA A 172 4.41 10.59 -13.28
C ALA A 172 5.20 9.28 -13.08
N LYS A 173 6.18 9.03 -13.92
CA LYS A 173 7.10 7.89 -13.79
C LYS A 173 8.11 8.18 -12.68
N MET A 174 8.21 7.30 -11.70
CA MET A 174 9.20 7.39 -10.64
C MET A 174 10.60 7.16 -11.23
N ILE A 175 11.49 8.15 -11.11
CA ILE A 175 12.87 8.11 -11.61
C ILE A 175 13.89 7.78 -10.52
N LYS A 176 13.51 8.02 -9.26
CA LYS A 176 14.30 7.69 -8.08
C LYS A 176 13.34 7.16 -7.00
N PRO A 177 13.71 6.09 -6.28
CA PRO A 177 12.87 5.57 -5.21
C PRO A 177 12.57 6.63 -4.14
N LEU A 178 11.30 6.66 -3.67
CA LEU A 178 10.86 7.51 -2.57
C LEU A 178 11.55 7.12 -1.25
N TRP A 179 11.71 5.83 -1.05
CA TRP A 179 12.50 5.21 0.03
C TRP A 179 13.35 4.09 -0.57
N SER A 180 14.42 3.72 0.12
CA SER A 180 15.26 2.58 -0.30
C SER A 180 14.41 1.32 -0.52
N GLY A 181 14.68 0.59 -1.59
CA GLY A 181 13.96 -0.64 -1.95
C GLY A 181 12.54 -0.46 -2.47
N CYS A 182 12.06 0.79 -2.69
CA CYS A 182 10.77 1.02 -3.33
C CYS A 182 10.84 0.77 -4.84
N LEU A 183 9.81 0.09 -5.35
CA LEU A 183 9.67 -0.26 -6.76
C LEU A 183 8.41 0.38 -7.37
N SER A 184 8.50 0.65 -8.67
CA SER A 184 7.37 1.16 -9.46
C SER A 184 6.93 0.13 -10.49
N SER A 185 5.61 0.06 -10.72
CA SER A 185 4.98 -0.79 -11.74
C SER A 185 4.83 -0.10 -13.09
N ASN A 186 5.57 0.96 -13.37
CA ASN A 186 5.46 1.72 -14.62
C ASN A 186 6.27 1.15 -15.80
N THR A 187 6.76 -0.09 -15.67
CA THR A 187 7.48 -0.81 -16.74
C THR A 187 6.52 -1.63 -17.60
N GLU A 188 6.87 -1.80 -18.88
CA GLU A 188 5.99 -2.49 -19.84
C GLU A 188 5.74 -3.95 -19.47
N ASP A 189 6.75 -4.65 -18.94
CA ASP A 189 6.66 -6.06 -18.53
C ASP A 189 5.70 -6.25 -17.34
N ILE A 190 5.72 -5.37 -16.35
CA ILE A 190 4.78 -5.42 -15.22
C ILE A 190 3.35 -5.13 -15.70
N LEU A 191 3.17 -4.08 -16.49
CA LEU A 191 1.86 -3.71 -17.02
C LEU A 191 1.28 -4.80 -17.93
N ALA A 192 2.10 -5.43 -18.79
CA ALA A 192 1.70 -6.53 -19.62
C ALA A 192 1.30 -7.76 -18.79
N TYR A 193 2.06 -8.08 -17.74
CA TYR A 193 1.72 -9.18 -16.84
C TYR A 193 0.41 -8.95 -16.10
N LEU A 194 0.23 -7.78 -15.48
CA LEU A 194 -1.00 -7.44 -14.77
C LEU A 194 -2.22 -7.52 -15.68
N ASN A 195 -2.07 -7.05 -16.93
CA ASN A 195 -3.13 -7.08 -17.92
C ASN A 195 -3.50 -8.51 -18.37
N SER A 196 -2.50 -9.38 -18.53
CA SER A 196 -2.72 -10.76 -18.95
C SER A 196 -3.18 -11.68 -17.83
N SER A 197 -2.65 -11.51 -16.61
CA SER A 197 -2.97 -12.36 -15.45
C SER A 197 -4.24 -11.95 -14.71
N GLN A 198 -4.76 -10.77 -14.99
CA GLN A 198 -5.88 -10.15 -14.27
C GLN A 198 -5.65 -10.03 -12.75
N LYS A 199 -4.38 -10.07 -12.30
CA LYS A 199 -4.01 -9.79 -10.91
C LYS A 199 -4.27 -8.32 -10.59
N SER A 200 -4.74 -8.07 -9.39
CA SER A 200 -5.06 -6.72 -8.95
C SER A 200 -3.80 -5.91 -8.67
N HIS A 201 -3.85 -4.63 -9.01
CA HIS A 201 -2.82 -3.67 -8.66
C HIS A 201 -3.42 -2.59 -7.74
N MET A 202 -2.86 -2.45 -6.55
CA MET A 202 -3.18 -1.36 -5.63
C MET A 202 -1.96 -0.45 -5.51
N SER A 203 -2.01 0.70 -6.20
CA SER A 203 -0.86 1.61 -6.24
C SER A 203 -0.80 2.52 -5.02
N TRP A 204 0.37 2.58 -4.38
CA TRP A 204 0.65 3.62 -3.40
C TRP A 204 1.26 4.86 -4.05
N SER A 205 1.11 6.02 -3.41
CA SER A 205 1.52 7.34 -3.91
C SER A 205 1.06 7.61 -5.35
N SER A 206 -0.17 7.24 -5.68
CA SER A 206 -0.75 7.36 -7.02
C SER A 206 -0.84 8.82 -7.52
N GLN A 207 -0.80 9.80 -6.61
CA GLN A 207 -0.74 11.24 -6.92
C GLN A 207 0.70 11.80 -6.95
N ALA A 208 1.73 10.92 -7.03
CA ALA A 208 3.14 11.30 -7.08
C ALA A 208 3.55 12.29 -5.98
N ARG A 209 3.00 12.12 -4.75
CA ARG A 209 3.27 12.94 -3.56
C ARG A 209 3.12 14.46 -3.78
N GLY A 210 2.21 14.87 -4.64
CA GLY A 210 1.96 16.28 -4.92
C GLY A 210 2.78 16.86 -6.09
N TYR A 211 3.46 16.02 -6.88
CA TYR A 211 4.22 16.47 -8.06
C TYR A 211 3.35 17.26 -9.06
N PHE A 212 2.06 16.94 -9.15
CA PHE A 212 1.10 17.62 -10.05
C PHE A 212 0.48 18.89 -9.48
N LEU A 213 0.84 19.29 -8.27
CA LEU A 213 0.45 20.57 -7.69
C LEU A 213 1.23 21.74 -8.34
N PRO A 214 0.80 23.01 -8.15
CA PRO A 214 1.58 24.17 -8.56
C PRO A 214 3.03 24.10 -8.06
N ASP A 215 3.98 24.64 -8.84
CA ASP A 215 5.41 24.43 -8.61
C ASP A 215 5.89 24.94 -7.24
N ASN A 216 5.34 26.06 -6.77
CA ASN A 216 5.65 26.60 -5.43
C ASN A 216 5.20 25.63 -4.31
N ILE A 217 4.03 25.00 -4.45
CA ILE A 217 3.53 24.03 -3.46
C ILE A 217 4.33 22.74 -3.53
N THR A 218 4.66 22.29 -4.74
CA THR A 218 5.52 21.11 -4.93
C THR A 218 6.90 21.32 -4.30
N GLN A 219 7.47 22.52 -4.40
CA GLN A 219 8.74 22.88 -3.77
C GLN A 219 8.63 22.91 -2.24
N GLU A 220 7.54 23.46 -1.69
CA GLU A 220 7.28 23.44 -0.24
C GLU A 220 7.21 22.01 0.32
N ILE A 221 6.56 21.10 -0.41
CA ILE A 221 6.48 19.69 -0.03
C ILE A 221 7.88 19.04 -0.08
N GLU A 222 8.65 19.27 -1.16
CA GLU A 222 10.04 18.79 -1.29
C GLU A 222 10.88 19.24 -0.09
N ASP A 223 10.82 20.52 0.24
CA ASP A 223 11.56 21.12 1.35
C ASP A 223 11.15 20.54 2.71
N LYS A 224 9.87 20.34 2.94
CA LYS A 224 9.37 19.72 4.17
C LYS A 224 9.87 18.29 4.32
N ILE A 225 9.79 17.50 3.25
CA ILE A 225 10.22 16.09 3.28
C ILE A 225 11.72 15.97 3.45
N THR A 226 12.51 16.77 2.75
CA THR A 226 13.97 16.71 2.80
C THR A 226 14.56 17.28 4.09
N LYS A 227 13.88 18.25 4.72
CA LYS A 227 14.28 18.86 5.99
C LYS A 227 13.70 18.15 7.21
N ALA A 228 12.63 17.35 7.04
CA ALA A 228 11.97 16.71 8.16
C ALA A 228 12.83 15.57 8.74
N GLU A 229 13.13 15.68 10.02
CA GLU A 229 13.52 14.55 10.87
C GLU A 229 12.27 13.71 11.22
N THR A 230 11.54 13.26 10.19
CA THR A 230 10.38 12.40 10.40
C THR A 230 10.83 11.01 10.82
N TYR A 231 10.01 10.33 11.65
CA TYR A 231 10.25 8.94 12.04
C TYR A 231 10.47 8.08 10.79
N ARG A 232 11.65 7.55 10.66
CA ARG A 232 12.09 6.70 9.54
C ARG A 232 12.68 5.43 10.12
N ALA A 233 12.50 4.33 9.43
CA ALA A 233 13.27 3.15 9.76
C ALA A 233 14.78 3.49 9.65
N PRO A 234 15.64 2.95 10.51
CA PRO A 234 17.06 3.23 10.48
C PRO A 234 17.65 2.98 9.09
N GLY A 235 18.31 4.01 8.52
CA GLY A 235 18.92 3.94 7.18
C GLY A 235 17.99 4.32 6.01
N GLU A 236 16.73 4.66 6.23
CA GLU A 236 15.84 5.12 5.18
C GLU A 236 15.84 6.65 5.04
N ASN A 237 16.31 7.12 3.89
CA ASN A 237 16.15 8.51 3.46
C ASN A 237 14.91 8.61 2.57
N SER A 238 13.92 9.42 2.94
CA SER A 238 12.82 9.74 2.05
C SER A 238 13.21 10.84 1.07
N SER A 239 12.74 10.73 -0.17
CA SER A 239 12.91 11.75 -1.20
C SER A 239 11.55 12.42 -1.46
N GLY A 240 11.58 13.72 -1.75
CA GLY A 240 10.38 14.47 -2.07
C GLY A 240 9.91 14.28 -3.51
N PRO A 241 8.79 14.93 -3.90
CA PRO A 241 8.20 14.77 -5.24
C PRO A 241 9.12 15.21 -6.37
N ILE A 242 9.90 16.28 -6.20
CA ILE A 242 10.83 16.78 -7.23
C ILE A 242 11.96 15.78 -7.41
N SER A 243 12.61 15.37 -6.31
CA SER A 243 13.71 14.39 -6.35
C SER A 243 13.30 13.07 -7.00
N CYS A 244 12.04 12.66 -6.86
CA CYS A 244 11.58 11.36 -7.31
C CYS A 244 10.96 11.35 -8.70
N TYR A 245 10.41 12.50 -9.14
CA TYR A 245 9.58 12.52 -10.33
C TYR A 245 10.01 13.58 -11.37
N ASP A 246 10.87 14.56 -11.02
CA ASP A 246 11.16 15.64 -11.96
C ASP A 246 12.08 15.18 -13.11
N SER A 247 11.47 15.03 -14.29
CA SER A 247 12.11 14.72 -15.57
C SER A 247 11.38 15.44 -16.71
N GLU A 248 12.00 15.52 -17.87
CA GLU A 248 11.42 16.17 -19.05
C GLU A 248 10.06 15.51 -19.43
N ASP A 249 9.99 14.17 -19.49
CA ASP A 249 8.76 13.42 -19.75
C ASP A 249 7.66 13.73 -18.70
N ASN A 250 8.03 13.78 -17.42
CA ASN A 250 7.07 14.04 -16.36
C ASN A 250 6.61 15.53 -16.31
N ARG A 251 7.46 16.49 -16.68
CA ARG A 251 7.04 17.89 -16.81
C ARG A 251 6.01 18.04 -17.91
N GLU A 252 6.19 17.34 -19.04
CA GLU A 252 5.20 17.33 -20.11
C GLU A 252 3.89 16.63 -19.69
N ARG A 253 3.95 15.57 -18.90
CA ARG A 253 2.78 14.92 -18.28
C ARG A 253 2.04 15.86 -17.34
N LYS A 254 2.79 16.58 -16.49
CA LYS A 254 2.23 17.59 -15.57
C LYS A 254 1.50 18.68 -16.35
N LYS A 255 2.13 19.25 -17.38
CA LYS A 255 1.52 20.26 -18.23
C LYS A 255 0.18 19.78 -18.82
N ARG A 256 0.17 18.60 -19.46
CA ARG A 256 -1.07 18.03 -20.02
C ARG A 256 -2.15 17.75 -18.98
N ALA A 257 -1.77 17.32 -17.77
CA ALA A 257 -2.71 17.09 -16.69
C ALA A 257 -3.35 18.40 -16.21
N MET A 258 -2.56 19.48 -16.07
CA MET A 258 -3.07 20.80 -15.71
C MET A 258 -3.99 21.37 -16.77
N GLU A 259 -3.61 21.31 -18.05
CA GLU A 259 -4.46 21.73 -19.18
C GLU A 259 -5.80 20.97 -19.24
N LEU A 260 -5.81 19.70 -18.85
CA LEU A 260 -7.03 18.89 -18.77
C LEU A 260 -7.91 19.31 -17.60
N ALA A 261 -7.31 19.63 -16.45
CA ALA A 261 -8.03 20.09 -15.27
C ALA A 261 -8.73 21.44 -15.49
N GLU A 262 -8.08 22.37 -16.24
CA GLU A 262 -8.67 23.68 -16.58
C GLU A 262 -9.88 23.57 -17.51
N LYS A 263 -10.01 22.48 -18.28
CA LYS A 263 -11.12 22.25 -19.22
C LYS A 263 -12.35 21.60 -18.58
N LYS A 264 -12.26 21.19 -17.31
CA LYS A 264 -13.33 20.52 -16.56
C LYS A 264 -13.87 21.37 -15.41
#